data_a04b73691e824ef987e716b42c8d0c71
#
_entry.id   a04b73691e824ef987e716b42c8d0c71
#
_cell.length_a   1.000
_cell.length_b   1.000
_cell.length_c   1.000
_cell.angle_alpha   90.00
_cell.angle_beta   90.00
_cell.angle_gamma   90.00
#
_symmetry.space_group_name_H-M   'P 1'
#
loop_
_entity.id
_entity.type
_entity.pdbx_description
1 polymer ?
#
loop_
_entity_poly.entity_id
_entity_poly.type
_entity_poly.pdbx_seq_one_letter_code
_entity_poly.pdbx_strand_id
1 'polypeptide(L)'
;MDSRPAFILAGADAGLNQKLTRGEKIETIAANGANPHKLAGGQLYDWIGAVFIRGASLDRLVRMLQDYDHRPQFFPETIASSRLLCRTGENHFRYTMQLKEPAVIDVESDVVWERVDAHRQRCRSYSVDTHEAGKDHGYLRRLYSYWRFEEAENGIYVESETITLSDEFGSMARTFGSMLLGINPEKSLRHSLGAMRESVLKPGLEIPSLPAGMAACGEAVRPGGCRAAGTR
;
A
#
# COMPACT_ATOMS: atom_id res chain seq x y z
N MET A 1 -18.39 -4.12 -5.48
CA MET A 1 -18.46 -3.87 -4.02
C MET A 1 -17.68 -4.95 -3.31
N ASP A 2 -16.72 -4.59 -2.49
CA ASP A 2 -15.98 -5.58 -1.71
C ASP A 2 -16.89 -6.10 -0.60
N SER A 3 -17.35 -7.35 -0.70
CA SER A 3 -18.24 -8.02 0.27
C SER A 3 -17.47 -8.60 1.46
N ARG A 4 -16.14 -8.40 1.52
CA ARG A 4 -15.31 -8.92 2.60
C ARG A 4 -15.63 -8.21 3.92
N PRO A 5 -15.58 -8.93 5.07
CA PRO A 5 -15.78 -8.33 6.37
C PRO A 5 -14.82 -7.15 6.61
N ALA A 6 -15.24 -6.21 7.45
CA ALA A 6 -14.49 -4.97 7.71
C ALA A 6 -13.02 -5.23 8.12
N PHE A 7 -12.79 -6.31 8.88
CA PHE A 7 -11.46 -6.75 9.29
C PHE A 7 -11.35 -8.27 9.18
N ILE A 8 -10.47 -8.75 8.31
CA ILE A 8 -10.27 -10.19 8.10
C ILE A 8 -9.54 -10.79 9.29
N LEU A 9 -8.49 -10.12 9.77
CA LEU A 9 -7.68 -10.60 10.89
C LEU A 9 -8.43 -10.50 12.22
N ALA A 10 -9.16 -9.43 12.47
CA ALA A 10 -9.93 -9.27 13.71
C ALA A 10 -11.14 -10.23 13.79
N GLY A 11 -11.67 -10.69 12.66
CA GLY A 11 -12.76 -11.68 12.58
C GLY A 11 -12.30 -13.12 12.66
N ALA A 12 -11.01 -13.40 12.44
CA ALA A 12 -10.48 -14.76 12.31
C ALA A 12 -10.14 -15.41 13.66
N ASP A 13 -9.74 -14.65 14.67
CA ASP A 13 -9.31 -15.18 15.96
C ASP A 13 -9.45 -14.15 17.10
N ALA A 14 -10.23 -14.49 18.13
CA ALA A 14 -10.40 -13.66 19.33
C ALA A 14 -9.07 -13.42 20.08
N GLY A 15 -8.14 -14.37 20.03
CA GLY A 15 -6.80 -14.25 20.62
C GLY A 15 -5.93 -13.25 19.87
N LEU A 16 -6.05 -13.18 18.54
CA LEU A 16 -5.37 -12.21 17.70
C LEU A 16 -5.88 -10.80 17.99
N ASN A 17 -7.19 -10.62 18.08
CA ASN A 17 -7.79 -9.33 18.44
C ASN A 17 -7.29 -8.82 19.81
N GLN A 18 -7.16 -9.71 20.78
CA GLN A 18 -6.62 -9.35 22.10
C GLN A 18 -5.13 -8.92 22.03
N LYS A 19 -4.31 -9.59 21.21
CA LYS A 19 -2.90 -9.19 21.00
C LYS A 19 -2.79 -7.84 20.31
N LEU A 20 -3.60 -7.62 19.27
CA LEU A 20 -3.65 -6.34 18.56
C LEU A 20 -4.07 -5.21 19.51
N THR A 21 -5.12 -5.40 20.32
CA THR A 21 -5.63 -4.41 21.25
C THR A 21 -4.60 -4.03 22.33
N ARG A 22 -3.73 -4.97 22.72
CA ARG A 22 -2.62 -4.67 23.62
C ARG A 22 -1.55 -3.79 22.97
N GLY A 23 -1.57 -3.64 21.63
CA GLY A 23 -0.64 -2.80 20.87
C GLY A 23 0.78 -3.34 20.82
N GLU A 24 0.96 -4.63 21.17
CA GLU A 24 2.30 -5.20 21.35
C GLU A 24 2.96 -5.59 20.03
N LYS A 25 2.17 -5.97 19.00
CA LYS A 25 2.74 -6.50 17.76
C LYS A 25 1.95 -6.08 16.51
N ILE A 26 2.67 -6.04 15.40
CA ILE A 26 2.11 -6.02 14.06
C ILE A 26 1.98 -7.49 13.65
N GLU A 27 0.75 -7.92 13.40
CA GLU A 27 0.48 -9.28 12.95
C GLU A 27 0.38 -9.33 11.43
N THR A 28 0.91 -10.38 10.81
CA THR A 28 0.83 -10.59 9.36
C THR A 28 0.50 -12.03 9.07
N ILE A 29 -0.32 -12.26 8.05
CA ILE A 29 -0.65 -13.58 7.52
C ILE A 29 -0.61 -13.59 5.99
N ALA A 30 -0.34 -14.75 5.41
CA ALA A 30 -0.59 -14.98 3.99
C ALA A 30 -2.10 -15.10 3.77
N ALA A 31 -2.66 -14.30 2.85
CA ALA A 31 -4.11 -14.21 2.68
C ALA A 31 -4.74 -15.50 2.16
N ASN A 32 -4.04 -16.23 1.31
CA ASN A 32 -4.56 -17.40 0.61
C ASN A 32 -3.66 -18.66 0.76
N GLY A 33 -3.02 -18.84 1.91
CA GLY A 33 -2.16 -20.00 2.20
C GLY A 33 -0.73 -19.84 1.69
N ALA A 34 -0.28 -20.65 0.74
CA ALA A 34 1.12 -20.60 0.28
C ALA A 34 1.43 -19.26 -0.42
N ASN A 35 2.54 -18.64 -0.06
CA ASN A 35 3.02 -17.37 -0.61
C ASN A 35 4.51 -17.50 -0.96
N PRO A 36 4.97 -17.25 -2.19
CA PRO A 36 4.17 -16.75 -3.34
C PRO A 36 3.35 -17.83 -4.05
N HIS A 37 2.29 -17.40 -4.70
CA HIS A 37 1.60 -18.21 -5.71
C HIS A 37 2.34 -18.10 -7.03
N LYS A 38 2.77 -19.24 -7.59
CA LYS A 38 3.42 -19.27 -8.90
C LYS A 38 2.38 -19.10 -10.00
N LEU A 39 2.68 -18.20 -10.92
CA LEU A 39 1.92 -17.94 -12.13
C LEU A 39 2.79 -18.17 -13.36
N ALA A 40 2.20 -18.31 -14.55
CA ALA A 40 2.96 -18.38 -15.78
C ALA A 40 3.77 -17.07 -15.98
N GLY A 41 5.10 -17.17 -15.85
CA GLY A 41 6.03 -16.04 -15.99
C GLY A 41 6.04 -15.04 -14.84
N GLY A 42 5.55 -15.42 -13.64
CA GLY A 42 5.56 -14.51 -12.51
C GLY A 42 5.22 -15.14 -11.17
N GLN A 43 5.22 -14.30 -10.15
CA GLN A 43 4.89 -14.67 -8.77
C GLN A 43 3.92 -13.67 -8.18
N LEU A 44 2.86 -14.16 -7.54
CA LEU A 44 1.89 -13.36 -6.81
C LEU A 44 2.13 -13.53 -5.31
N TYR A 45 2.29 -12.41 -4.63
CA TYR A 45 2.33 -12.34 -3.17
C TYR A 45 1.06 -11.67 -2.67
N ASP A 46 0.45 -12.23 -1.65
CA ASP A 46 -0.78 -11.71 -1.04
C ASP A 46 -0.66 -11.79 0.49
N TRP A 47 -0.43 -10.64 1.11
CA TRP A 47 -0.21 -10.53 2.53
C TRP A 47 -1.21 -9.58 3.18
N ILE A 48 -1.74 -10.00 4.33
CA ILE A 48 -2.56 -9.15 5.20
C ILE A 48 -1.76 -8.85 6.46
N GLY A 49 -1.71 -7.57 6.84
CA GLY A 49 -1.13 -7.12 8.09
C GLY A 49 -2.09 -6.24 8.88
N ALA A 50 -2.01 -6.31 10.19
CA ALA A 50 -2.82 -5.47 11.07
C ALA A 50 -2.02 -4.93 12.24
N VAL A 51 -2.42 -3.73 12.71
CA VAL A 51 -1.86 -3.06 13.87
C VAL A 51 -2.94 -2.27 14.59
N PHE A 52 -2.88 -2.23 15.92
CA PHE A 52 -3.65 -1.29 16.72
C PHE A 52 -2.76 -0.12 17.12
N ILE A 53 -3.20 1.11 16.85
CA ILE A 53 -2.47 2.35 17.16
C ILE A 53 -3.18 3.06 18.29
N ARG A 54 -2.69 2.82 19.50
CA ARG A 54 -3.25 3.43 20.71
C ARG A 54 -3.01 4.94 20.72
N GLY A 55 -4.02 5.72 21.08
CA GLY A 55 -3.92 7.17 21.20
C GLY A 55 -3.95 7.95 19.89
N ALA A 56 -4.04 7.28 18.75
CA ALA A 56 -4.23 7.95 17.46
C ALA A 56 -5.72 8.23 17.21
N SER A 57 -6.03 9.26 16.40
CA SER A 57 -7.36 9.55 15.87
C SER A 57 -7.44 9.22 14.39
N LEU A 58 -8.60 8.73 13.95
CA LEU A 58 -8.86 8.37 12.55
C LEU A 58 -8.61 9.54 11.60
N ASP A 59 -9.06 10.72 11.97
CA ASP A 59 -8.88 11.93 11.17
C ASP A 59 -7.39 12.28 10.97
N ARG A 60 -6.58 12.21 12.03
CA ARG A 60 -5.13 12.46 11.94
C ARG A 60 -4.44 11.44 11.04
N LEU A 61 -4.77 10.15 11.21
CA LEU A 61 -4.19 9.08 10.40
C LEU A 61 -4.54 9.23 8.93
N VAL A 62 -5.81 9.47 8.62
CA VAL A 62 -6.28 9.63 7.24
C VAL A 62 -5.64 10.85 6.58
N ARG A 63 -5.57 12.00 7.26
CA ARG A 63 -4.86 13.17 6.73
C ARG A 63 -3.39 12.90 6.45
N MET A 64 -2.70 12.20 7.35
CA MET A 64 -1.31 11.81 7.14
C MET A 64 -1.15 10.92 5.89
N LEU A 65 -2.04 9.95 5.70
CA LEU A 65 -1.98 9.04 4.56
C LEU A 65 -2.42 9.70 3.23
N GLN A 66 -3.20 10.75 3.29
CA GLN A 66 -3.59 11.56 2.14
C GLN A 66 -2.57 12.63 1.77
N ASP A 67 -1.59 12.89 2.63
CA ASP A 67 -0.47 13.78 2.33
C ASP A 67 0.56 13.06 1.45
N TYR A 68 0.25 13.01 0.15
CA TYR A 68 1.06 12.31 -0.84
C TYR A 68 2.41 12.98 -1.09
N ASP A 69 2.55 14.28 -0.86
CA ASP A 69 3.78 15.02 -1.13
C ASP A 69 4.85 14.82 -0.05
N HIS A 70 4.43 14.46 1.17
CA HIS A 70 5.33 14.31 2.32
C HIS A 70 5.49 12.85 2.78
N ARG A 71 5.10 11.86 2.00
CA ARG A 71 5.24 10.44 2.36
C ARG A 71 6.65 10.02 2.79
N PRO A 72 7.76 10.54 2.24
CA PRO A 72 9.09 10.24 2.73
C PRO A 72 9.33 10.60 4.21
N GLN A 73 8.59 11.57 4.75
CA GLN A 73 8.68 11.93 6.17
C GLN A 73 7.99 10.90 7.07
N PHE A 74 6.97 10.21 6.55
CA PHE A 74 6.19 9.20 7.27
C PHE A 74 6.74 7.79 7.08
N PHE A 75 7.39 7.54 5.94
CA PHE A 75 7.95 6.24 5.54
C PHE A 75 9.40 6.39 5.07
N PRO A 76 10.32 6.91 5.92
CA PRO A 76 11.65 7.31 5.49
C PRO A 76 12.53 6.14 5.01
N GLU A 77 12.27 4.92 5.47
CA GLU A 77 13.06 3.75 5.07
C GLU A 77 12.62 3.16 3.73
N THR A 78 11.35 3.34 3.37
CA THR A 78 10.76 2.68 2.19
C THR A 78 10.53 3.62 1.01
N ILE A 79 10.28 4.91 1.26
CA ILE A 79 9.95 5.89 0.21
C ILE A 79 11.06 6.94 0.10
N ALA A 80 11.61 7.08 -1.10
CA ALA A 80 12.63 8.09 -1.40
C ALA A 80 12.02 9.44 -1.76
N SER A 81 10.97 9.42 -2.58
CA SER A 81 10.23 10.61 -2.99
C SER A 81 8.77 10.24 -3.25
N SER A 82 7.89 11.23 -3.19
CA SER A 82 6.49 11.07 -3.59
C SER A 82 5.89 12.41 -3.97
N ARG A 83 4.90 12.36 -4.83
CA ARG A 83 4.20 13.57 -5.28
C ARG A 83 2.78 13.24 -5.70
N LEU A 84 1.86 14.07 -5.28
CA LEU A 84 0.50 14.08 -5.78
C LEU A 84 0.51 14.64 -7.21
N LEU A 85 -0.03 13.89 -8.17
CA LEU A 85 -0.08 14.31 -9.57
C LEU A 85 -1.35 15.09 -9.87
N CYS A 86 -2.50 14.54 -9.48
CA CYS A 86 -3.79 15.14 -9.75
C CYS A 86 -4.91 14.50 -8.94
N ARG A 87 -6.09 15.13 -8.98
CA ARG A 87 -7.32 14.63 -8.39
C ARG A 87 -8.29 14.24 -9.51
N THR A 88 -8.72 12.99 -9.54
CA THR A 88 -9.67 12.47 -10.55
C THR A 88 -11.11 12.52 -10.08
N GLY A 89 -11.36 12.83 -8.80
CA GLY A 89 -12.66 12.91 -8.17
C GLY A 89 -12.55 13.42 -6.75
N GLU A 90 -13.67 13.49 -6.02
CA GLU A 90 -13.69 14.04 -4.66
C GLU A 90 -12.74 13.27 -3.71
N ASN A 91 -12.74 11.95 -3.79
CA ASN A 91 -11.93 11.05 -2.97
C ASN A 91 -11.02 10.16 -3.81
N HIS A 92 -10.65 10.62 -5.00
CA HIS A 92 -9.89 9.85 -5.97
C HIS A 92 -8.67 10.65 -6.41
N PHE A 93 -7.49 10.09 -6.18
CA PHE A 93 -6.20 10.75 -6.37
C PHE A 93 -5.29 9.91 -7.22
N ARG A 94 -4.40 10.57 -7.97
CA ARG A 94 -3.27 9.95 -8.64
C ARG A 94 -1.98 10.53 -8.09
N TYR A 95 -1.06 9.66 -7.70
CA TYR A 95 0.23 10.07 -7.16
C TYR A 95 1.34 9.18 -7.70
N THR A 96 2.56 9.68 -7.66
CA THR A 96 3.77 8.91 -7.91
C THR A 96 4.59 8.80 -6.64
N MET A 97 5.30 7.69 -6.49
CA MET A 97 6.29 7.50 -5.44
C MET A 97 7.47 6.70 -5.97
N GLN A 98 8.63 6.95 -5.39
CA GLN A 98 9.83 6.16 -5.62
C GLN A 98 10.11 5.31 -4.39
N LEU A 99 10.08 4.00 -4.56
CA LEU A 99 10.48 3.03 -3.54
C LEU A 99 12.00 2.92 -3.50
N LYS A 100 12.58 2.72 -2.29
CA LYS A 100 14.02 2.57 -2.08
C LYS A 100 14.49 1.13 -2.21
N GLU A 101 13.69 0.20 -1.71
CA GLU A 101 14.05 -1.21 -1.58
C GLU A 101 12.94 -2.10 -2.14
N PRO A 102 13.34 -3.23 -2.66
CA PRO A 102 14.68 -3.82 -2.85
C PRO A 102 15.43 -3.28 -4.07
N ALA A 103 14.79 -2.49 -4.88
CA ALA A 103 15.34 -1.73 -5.98
C ALA A 103 14.67 -0.35 -6.01
N VAL A 104 15.28 0.59 -6.68
CA VAL A 104 14.67 1.90 -6.91
C VAL A 104 13.60 1.75 -7.97
N ILE A 105 12.34 1.83 -7.54
CA ILE A 105 11.18 1.62 -8.39
C ILE A 105 10.29 2.86 -8.31
N ASP A 106 10.01 3.45 -9.45
CA ASP A 106 8.99 4.46 -9.58
C ASP A 106 7.63 3.80 -9.77
N VAL A 107 6.66 4.20 -8.96
CA VAL A 107 5.29 3.66 -8.98
C VAL A 107 4.33 4.81 -9.13
N GLU A 108 3.55 4.81 -10.19
CA GLU A 108 2.38 5.67 -10.32
C GLU A 108 1.13 4.89 -9.90
N SER A 109 0.31 5.48 -9.05
CA SER A 109 -0.86 4.81 -8.47
C SER A 109 -2.09 5.67 -8.50
N ASP A 110 -3.23 5.01 -8.75
CA ASP A 110 -4.55 5.54 -8.48
C ASP A 110 -5.02 5.10 -7.09
N VAL A 111 -5.63 6.02 -6.36
CA VAL A 111 -6.12 5.80 -5.01
C VAL A 111 -7.55 6.28 -4.86
N VAL A 112 -8.37 5.44 -4.27
CA VAL A 112 -9.76 5.77 -3.94
C VAL A 112 -9.97 5.62 -2.44
N TRP A 113 -10.43 6.70 -1.82
CA TRP A 113 -10.85 6.73 -0.42
C TRP A 113 -12.36 6.63 -0.33
N GLU A 114 -12.83 5.93 0.69
CA GLU A 114 -14.25 5.78 0.97
C GLU A 114 -14.50 5.89 2.47
N ARG A 115 -15.36 6.81 2.85
CA ARG A 115 -15.90 6.87 4.20
C ARG A 115 -17.05 5.86 4.28
N VAL A 116 -16.89 4.84 5.11
CA VAL A 116 -17.93 3.81 5.33
C VAL A 116 -18.99 4.35 6.28
N ASP A 117 -18.53 4.98 7.38
CA ASP A 117 -19.38 5.66 8.37
C ASP A 117 -18.56 6.67 9.21
N ALA A 118 -19.06 7.08 10.37
CA ALA A 118 -18.40 8.06 11.23
C ALA A 118 -17.06 7.56 11.78
N HIS A 119 -16.91 6.24 11.99
CA HIS A 119 -15.77 5.61 12.66
C HIS A 119 -14.94 4.71 11.75
N ARG A 120 -15.36 4.52 10.50
CA ARG A 120 -14.68 3.61 9.57
C ARG A 120 -14.40 4.26 8.23
N GLN A 121 -13.19 4.06 7.77
CA GLN A 121 -12.75 4.43 6.42
C GLN A 121 -12.02 3.27 5.76
N ARG A 122 -11.99 3.29 4.45
CA ARG A 122 -11.19 2.37 3.65
C ARG A 122 -10.53 3.10 2.48
N CYS A 123 -9.42 2.54 2.05
CA CYS A 123 -8.68 3.05 0.92
C CYS A 123 -8.23 1.87 0.07
N ARG A 124 -8.28 2.02 -1.23
CA ARG A 124 -7.69 1.08 -2.18
C ARG A 124 -6.75 1.84 -3.11
N SER A 125 -5.59 1.26 -3.33
CA SER A 125 -4.58 1.79 -4.23
C SER A 125 -4.18 0.71 -5.22
N TYR A 126 -3.96 1.08 -6.47
CA TYR A 126 -3.42 0.18 -7.47
C TYR A 126 -2.43 0.93 -8.37
N SER A 127 -1.32 0.26 -8.67
CA SER A 127 -0.33 0.82 -9.59
C SER A 127 -0.89 0.86 -11.01
N VAL A 128 -0.83 2.02 -11.64
CA VAL A 128 -1.15 2.19 -13.07
C VAL A 128 0.11 2.01 -13.91
N ASP A 129 1.25 2.39 -13.35
CA ASP A 129 2.56 2.19 -13.94
C ASP A 129 3.60 1.83 -12.88
N THR A 130 4.60 1.04 -13.28
CA THR A 130 5.75 0.67 -12.46
C THR A 130 6.99 0.64 -13.33
N HIS A 131 8.04 1.35 -12.91
CA HIS A 131 9.29 1.46 -13.65
C HIS A 131 10.48 1.27 -12.70
N GLU A 132 11.39 0.35 -13.02
CA GLU A 132 12.64 0.17 -12.30
C GLU A 132 13.76 0.96 -12.97
N ALA A 133 14.45 1.79 -12.20
CA ALA A 133 15.52 2.64 -12.72
C ALA A 133 16.61 1.83 -13.47
N GLY A 134 16.86 2.20 -14.70
CA GLY A 134 17.88 1.54 -15.54
C GLY A 134 17.45 0.25 -16.21
N LYS A 135 16.14 -0.11 -16.18
CA LYS A 135 15.60 -1.27 -16.85
C LYS A 135 14.34 -0.92 -17.63
N ASP A 136 14.13 -1.57 -18.78
CA ASP A 136 12.89 -1.42 -19.56
C ASP A 136 11.69 -2.05 -18.83
N HIS A 137 11.97 -3.10 -18.05
CA HIS A 137 10.97 -3.78 -17.23
C HIS A 137 11.54 -4.04 -15.83
N GLY A 138 10.85 -3.57 -14.80
CA GLY A 138 11.16 -3.89 -13.43
C GLY A 138 10.62 -5.26 -13.03
N TYR A 139 11.16 -5.85 -11.95
CA TYR A 139 10.60 -7.09 -11.41
C TYR A 139 9.17 -6.90 -10.86
N LEU A 140 8.82 -5.71 -10.42
CA LEU A 140 7.48 -5.37 -9.94
C LEU A 140 6.57 -5.00 -11.11
N ARG A 141 5.58 -5.84 -11.41
CA ARG A 141 4.61 -5.59 -12.48
C ARG A 141 3.40 -4.83 -12.00
N ARG A 142 2.88 -5.19 -10.80
CA ARG A 142 1.69 -4.58 -10.21
C ARG A 142 1.76 -4.59 -8.70
N LEU A 143 1.20 -3.55 -8.12
CA LEU A 143 1.04 -3.39 -6.69
C LEU A 143 -0.41 -2.95 -6.41
N TYR A 144 -1.11 -3.71 -5.59
CA TYR A 144 -2.43 -3.38 -5.09
C TYR A 144 -2.38 -3.33 -3.58
N SER A 145 -3.07 -2.35 -2.98
CA SER A 145 -3.20 -2.24 -1.53
C SER A 145 -4.63 -1.91 -1.16
N TYR A 146 -5.15 -2.64 -0.19
CA TYR A 146 -6.46 -2.41 0.39
C TYR A 146 -6.27 -2.09 1.87
N TRP A 147 -6.73 -0.91 2.28
CA TRP A 147 -6.58 -0.43 3.64
C TRP A 147 -7.95 -0.29 4.29
N ARG A 148 -8.05 -0.69 5.55
CA ARG A 148 -9.22 -0.57 6.39
C ARG A 148 -8.82 0.07 7.70
N PHE A 149 -9.61 1.03 8.14
CA PHE A 149 -9.38 1.81 9.34
C PHE A 149 -10.67 1.82 10.15
N GLU A 150 -10.57 1.49 11.44
CA GLU A 150 -11.71 1.52 12.35
C GLU A 150 -11.30 2.17 13.66
N GLU A 151 -12.01 3.23 14.04
CA GLU A 151 -11.81 3.92 15.30
C GLU A 151 -12.38 3.08 16.45
N ALA A 152 -11.62 2.96 17.53
CA ALA A 152 -11.98 2.30 18.75
C ALA A 152 -11.80 3.28 19.93
N GLU A 153 -12.30 2.91 21.13
CA GLU A 153 -12.31 3.78 22.32
C GLU A 153 -10.97 4.45 22.61
N ASN A 154 -9.85 3.73 22.42
CA ASN A 154 -8.50 4.21 22.79
C ASN A 154 -7.52 4.23 21.63
N GLY A 155 -7.97 4.27 20.39
CA GLY A 155 -7.09 4.26 19.23
C GLY A 155 -7.76 3.78 17.93
N ILE A 156 -6.96 3.26 17.01
CA ILE A 156 -7.42 2.86 15.68
C ILE A 156 -6.91 1.47 15.35
N TYR A 157 -7.79 0.61 14.87
CA TYR A 157 -7.42 -0.60 14.14
C TYR A 157 -7.08 -0.24 12.70
N VAL A 158 -5.95 -0.72 12.24
CA VAL A 158 -5.51 -0.61 10.85
C VAL A 158 -5.25 -2.00 10.31
N GLU A 159 -5.83 -2.31 9.19
CA GLU A 159 -5.56 -3.53 8.42
C GLU A 159 -5.19 -3.15 7.00
N SER A 160 -4.13 -3.77 6.47
CA SER A 160 -3.71 -3.63 5.08
C SER A 160 -3.54 -4.99 4.44
N GLU A 161 -4.16 -5.19 3.29
CA GLU A 161 -3.90 -6.28 2.38
C GLU A 161 -3.07 -5.76 1.21
N THR A 162 -1.93 -6.39 0.94
CA THR A 162 -1.03 -6.00 -0.13
C THR A 162 -0.83 -7.16 -1.08
N ILE A 163 -1.24 -6.96 -2.33
CA ILE A 163 -1.10 -7.93 -3.41
C ILE A 163 -0.03 -7.41 -4.38
N THR A 164 1.03 -8.18 -4.56
CA THR A 164 2.17 -7.82 -5.41
C THR A 164 2.34 -8.87 -6.50
N LEU A 165 2.34 -8.44 -7.75
CA LEU A 165 2.70 -9.27 -8.90
C LEU A 165 4.12 -8.91 -9.34
N SER A 166 5.02 -9.87 -9.32
CA SER A 166 6.39 -9.73 -9.77
C SER A 166 6.73 -10.70 -10.89
N ASP A 167 7.79 -10.41 -11.63
CA ASP A 167 8.37 -11.35 -12.57
C ASP A 167 8.97 -12.56 -11.84
N GLU A 168 9.05 -13.68 -12.55
CA GLU A 168 9.80 -14.83 -12.08
C GLU A 168 11.28 -14.48 -12.09
N PHE A 169 11.94 -14.60 -10.95
CA PHE A 169 13.39 -14.42 -10.89
C PHE A 169 14.06 -15.51 -11.71
N GLY A 170 14.52 -15.16 -12.91
CA GLY A 170 15.24 -16.07 -13.78
C GLY A 170 16.51 -16.63 -13.14
N SER A 171 17.17 -17.57 -13.81
CA SER A 171 18.37 -18.27 -13.33
C SER A 171 19.53 -17.34 -12.89
N MET A 172 19.57 -16.09 -13.34
CA MET A 172 20.54 -15.08 -12.88
C MET A 172 20.39 -14.69 -11.42
N ALA A 173 19.19 -14.81 -10.85
CA ALA A 173 18.97 -14.57 -9.41
C ALA A 173 19.68 -15.58 -8.51
N ARG A 174 20.01 -16.77 -9.02
CA ARG A 174 20.80 -17.76 -8.28
C ARG A 174 22.26 -17.33 -8.10
N THR A 175 22.80 -16.54 -9.00
CA THR A 175 24.21 -16.06 -8.95
C THR A 175 24.34 -14.78 -8.10
N PHE A 176 23.29 -13.97 -7.99
CA PHE A 176 23.20 -12.79 -7.13
C PHE A 176 22.33 -13.03 -5.89
N GLY A 177 22.06 -14.28 -5.57
CA GLY A 177 21.01 -14.77 -4.66
C GLY A 177 21.01 -14.21 -3.23
N SER A 178 22.08 -13.61 -2.75
CA SER A 178 22.09 -13.02 -1.42
C SER A 178 21.56 -11.57 -1.39
N MET A 179 21.65 -10.84 -2.50
CA MET A 179 21.23 -9.45 -2.58
C MET A 179 19.73 -9.30 -2.88
N LEU A 180 19.11 -10.31 -3.53
CA LEU A 180 17.68 -10.34 -3.87
C LEU A 180 16.81 -11.02 -2.81
N LEU A 181 17.39 -11.70 -1.82
CA LEU A 181 16.68 -12.28 -0.68
C LEU A 181 16.09 -11.22 0.27
N GLY A 182 16.36 -9.93 0.03
CA GLY A 182 15.76 -8.81 0.76
C GLY A 182 14.31 -8.50 0.40
N ILE A 183 13.79 -9.02 -0.72
CA ILE A 183 12.39 -8.81 -1.12
C ILE A 183 11.50 -9.76 -0.32
N ASN A 184 11.15 -9.37 0.86
CA ASN A 184 10.12 -10.03 1.63
C ASN A 184 8.91 -9.09 1.73
N PRO A 185 7.86 -9.29 0.91
CA PRO A 185 6.66 -8.45 0.94
C PRO A 185 6.00 -8.40 2.32
N GLU A 186 6.09 -9.48 3.10
CA GLU A 186 5.65 -9.51 4.49
C GLU A 186 6.43 -8.50 5.34
N LYS A 187 7.77 -8.53 5.23
CA LYS A 187 8.64 -7.60 5.97
C LYS A 187 8.36 -6.16 5.58
N SER A 188 8.17 -5.89 4.29
CA SER A 188 7.82 -4.55 3.78
C SER A 188 6.48 -4.06 4.33
N LEU A 189 5.45 -4.93 4.36
CA LEU A 189 4.16 -4.62 4.95
C LEU A 189 4.28 -4.32 6.45
N ARG A 190 5.03 -5.15 7.18
CA ARG A 190 5.30 -4.98 8.62
C ARG A 190 6.03 -3.66 8.91
N HIS A 191 7.02 -3.31 8.10
CA HIS A 191 7.73 -2.02 8.17
C HIS A 191 6.79 -0.84 7.91
N SER A 192 5.95 -0.92 6.88
CA SER A 192 4.99 0.14 6.55
C SER A 192 3.98 0.39 7.69
N LEU A 193 3.45 -0.68 8.29
CA LEU A 193 2.55 -0.56 9.43
C LEU A 193 3.25 0.01 10.67
N GLY A 194 4.52 -0.37 10.90
CA GLY A 194 5.35 0.19 11.98
C GLY A 194 5.63 1.67 11.81
N ALA A 195 6.12 2.06 10.64
CA ALA A 195 6.40 3.46 10.30
C ALA A 195 5.14 4.34 10.38
N MET A 196 4.00 3.82 9.94
CA MET A 196 2.70 4.49 10.06
C MET A 196 2.36 4.77 11.53
N ARG A 197 2.47 3.74 12.40
CA ARG A 197 2.21 3.87 13.83
C ARG A 197 3.11 4.92 14.48
N GLU A 198 4.40 4.86 14.21
CA GLU A 198 5.39 5.80 14.76
C GLU A 198 5.12 7.23 14.27
N SER A 199 4.85 7.41 13.00
CA SER A 199 4.63 8.72 12.39
C SER A 199 3.35 9.39 12.89
N VAL A 200 2.23 8.67 12.97
CA VAL A 200 0.96 9.26 13.42
C VAL A 200 1.01 9.67 14.91
N LEU A 201 1.83 8.98 15.72
CA LEU A 201 2.01 9.27 17.15
C LEU A 201 3.08 10.32 17.42
N LYS A 202 3.88 10.68 16.41
CA LYS A 202 5.01 11.62 16.59
C LYS A 202 4.51 13.00 17.04
N PRO A 203 4.94 13.50 18.21
CA PRO A 203 4.58 14.84 18.66
C PRO A 203 5.14 15.91 17.74
N GLY A 204 4.38 16.97 17.50
CA GLY A 204 4.82 18.11 16.68
C GLY A 204 4.92 17.82 15.18
N LEU A 205 4.56 16.63 14.72
CA LEU A 205 4.44 16.38 13.27
C LEU A 205 3.23 17.13 12.75
N GLU A 206 3.50 18.19 12.01
CA GLU A 206 2.47 18.92 11.27
C GLU A 206 2.06 18.10 10.05
N ILE A 207 0.77 17.84 9.92
CA ILE A 207 0.18 17.20 8.75
C ILE A 207 -0.56 18.29 7.99
N PRO A 208 -0.04 18.73 6.83
CA PRO A 208 -0.70 19.76 6.04
C PRO A 208 -2.13 19.34 5.67
N SER A 209 -3.02 20.31 5.54
CA SER A 209 -4.32 20.06 4.90
C SER A 209 -4.10 19.80 3.41
N LEU A 210 -4.92 18.93 2.82
CA LEU A 210 -4.92 18.72 1.37
C LEU A 210 -5.05 20.07 0.65
N PRO A 211 -4.24 20.31 -0.41
CA PRO A 211 -4.31 21.57 -1.16
C PRO A 211 -5.73 21.80 -1.70
N ALA A 212 -6.34 22.91 -1.34
CA ALA A 212 -7.56 23.37 -1.97
C ALA A 212 -7.24 23.80 -3.41
N GLY A 213 -7.93 23.26 -4.40
CA GLY A 213 -7.79 23.71 -5.79
C GLY A 213 -6.81 22.94 -6.66
N MET A 214 -6.65 21.67 -6.40
CA MET A 214 -5.85 20.80 -7.26
C MET A 214 -6.44 20.65 -8.65
N ALA A 215 -5.56 20.67 -9.68
CA ALA A 215 -5.95 20.42 -11.05
C ALA A 215 -6.63 19.06 -11.18
N ALA A 216 -7.76 19.00 -11.90
CA ALA A 216 -8.31 17.75 -12.34
C ALA A 216 -7.27 17.02 -13.23
N CYS A 217 -7.15 15.72 -13.09
CA CYS A 217 -6.39 14.97 -14.08
C CYS A 217 -7.06 15.21 -15.44
N GLY A 218 -6.35 15.81 -16.38
CA GLY A 218 -6.83 15.86 -17.75
C GLY A 218 -7.19 14.44 -18.17
N GLU A 219 -8.14 14.27 -19.10
CA GLU A 219 -8.52 12.95 -19.64
C GLU A 219 -7.29 12.25 -20.25
N ALA A 220 -6.43 11.72 -19.42
CA ALA A 220 -5.28 10.96 -19.82
C ALA A 220 -5.72 9.50 -19.92
N VAL A 221 -5.92 9.10 -21.19
CA VAL A 221 -5.77 7.73 -21.68
C VAL A 221 -6.35 6.64 -20.76
N ARG A 222 -7.50 6.14 -21.15
CA ARG A 222 -8.06 4.87 -20.67
C ARG A 222 -6.96 3.81 -20.70
N PRO A 223 -6.68 3.11 -19.59
CA PRO A 223 -5.72 2.02 -19.61
C PRO A 223 -6.24 0.92 -20.54
N GLY A 224 -5.45 0.60 -21.57
CA GLY A 224 -5.52 -0.66 -22.27
C GLY A 224 -6.72 -0.89 -23.20
N GLY A 225 -6.82 -0.10 -24.27
CA GLY A 225 -7.44 -0.61 -25.50
C GLY A 225 -6.53 -1.68 -26.09
N CYS A 226 -6.94 -2.95 -26.03
CA CYS A 226 -6.35 -4.00 -26.85
C CYS A 226 -6.35 -3.51 -28.30
N ARG A 227 -5.18 -3.24 -28.86
CA ARG A 227 -5.03 -3.10 -30.31
C ARG A 227 -5.34 -4.47 -30.89
N ALA A 228 -6.47 -4.57 -31.57
CA ALA A 228 -6.74 -5.70 -32.45
C ALA A 228 -5.58 -5.78 -33.43
N ALA A 229 -4.90 -6.92 -33.46
CA ALA A 229 -3.92 -7.25 -34.47
C ALA A 229 -4.63 -7.22 -35.84
N GLY A 230 -4.30 -6.21 -36.61
CA GLY A 230 -4.77 -6.13 -38.00
C GLY A 230 -4.16 -7.27 -38.79
N THR A 231 -5.02 -8.09 -39.36
CA THR A 231 -4.75 -9.04 -40.43
C THR A 231 -4.14 -8.34 -41.65
N ARG A 232 -2.97 -8.76 -42.04
CA ARG A 232 -2.51 -8.84 -43.44
C ARG A 232 -1.64 -10.08 -43.59
#